data_05418f04e9d2ea2d440fb40d9cded862
#
_entry.id   05418f04e9d2ea2d440fb40d9cded862
#
_cell.length_a   1.000
_cell.length_b   1.000
_cell.length_c   1.000
_cell.angle_alpha   90.00
_cell.angle_beta   90.00
_cell.angle_gamma   90.00
#
_symmetry.space_group_name_H-M   'P 1'
#
loop_
_entity.id
_entity.type
_entity.pdbx_description
1 polymer ?
#
loop_
_entity_poly.entity_id
_entity_poly.type
_entity_poly.pdbx_seq_one_letter_code
_entity_poly.pdbx_strand_id
1 'polypeptide(L)'
;MCIVVEPMERRSNILLLQKGIILDCVRRVGPDENRYRLSLPAHEYKLPPPQVGKHDPVSLILPELEAIFEQNEDPKRKAQQVLASRLLGMSPLLAKEIVFRTFGDINLRAHDVDIARLFETLQSLVLPLSKRGWHPGIAETEDGVSAYSVYPLTS
;
A
#
# COMPACT_ATOMS: atom_id res chain seq x y z
N MET A 1 0.61 -28.23 5.31
CA MET A 1 -0.61 -27.39 5.42
C MET A 1 -0.18 -25.98 5.78
N CYS A 2 -0.70 -24.95 5.13
CA CYS A 2 -0.41 -23.54 5.45
C CYS A 2 -1.67 -22.68 5.28
N ILE A 3 -1.69 -21.56 5.98
CA ILE A 3 -2.72 -20.53 5.85
C ILE A 3 -2.10 -19.39 5.06
N VAL A 4 -2.79 -18.94 4.02
CA VAL A 4 -2.43 -17.75 3.24
C VAL A 4 -3.45 -16.65 3.56
N VAL A 5 -2.94 -15.47 3.91
CA VAL A 5 -3.75 -14.28 4.16
C VAL A 5 -3.43 -13.25 3.07
N GLU A 6 -4.45 -12.82 2.37
CA GLU A 6 -4.37 -11.81 1.31
C GLU A 6 -5.13 -10.55 1.73
N PRO A 7 -4.45 -9.57 2.31
CA PRO A 7 -5.08 -8.30 2.69
C PRO A 7 -5.23 -7.41 1.44
N MET A 8 -6.40 -7.38 0.85
CA MET A 8 -6.70 -6.65 -0.40
C MET A 8 -8.02 -5.86 -0.27
N GLU A 9 -8.23 -5.17 0.83
CA GLU A 9 -9.46 -4.43 1.16
C GLU A 9 -10.72 -5.29 0.97
N ARG A 10 -11.64 -4.88 0.07
CA ARG A 10 -12.87 -5.64 -0.23
C ARG A 10 -12.63 -7.01 -0.88
N ARG A 11 -11.41 -7.25 -1.36
CA ARG A 11 -10.99 -8.53 -1.98
C ARG A 11 -10.14 -9.38 -1.05
N SER A 12 -10.03 -8.99 0.22
CA SER A 12 -9.29 -9.75 1.21
C SER A 12 -9.80 -11.18 1.29
N ASN A 13 -8.87 -12.13 1.47
CA ASN A 13 -9.19 -13.54 1.58
C ASN A 13 -8.26 -14.22 2.57
N ILE A 14 -8.73 -15.32 3.14
CA ILE A 14 -7.93 -16.26 3.93
C ILE A 14 -8.14 -17.62 3.29
N LEU A 15 -7.05 -18.30 2.94
CA LEU A 15 -7.09 -19.58 2.28
C LEU A 15 -6.32 -20.62 3.09
N LEU A 16 -6.85 -21.81 3.19
CA LEU A 16 -6.18 -22.99 3.74
C LEU A 16 -5.64 -23.82 2.58
N LEU A 17 -4.32 -24.06 2.57
CA LEU A 17 -3.65 -24.79 1.49
C LEU A 17 -3.00 -26.07 1.99
N GLN A 18 -2.99 -27.09 1.14
CA GLN A 18 -2.17 -28.27 1.29
C GLN A 18 -1.49 -28.61 -0.05
N LYS A 19 -0.17 -28.67 -0.06
CA LYS A 19 0.63 -28.94 -1.27
C LYS A 19 0.26 -28.04 -2.46
N GLY A 20 -0.03 -26.74 -2.21
CA GLY A 20 -0.42 -25.79 -3.24
C GLY A 20 -1.89 -25.83 -3.67
N ILE A 21 -2.67 -26.78 -3.15
CA ILE A 21 -4.10 -26.89 -3.44
C ILE A 21 -4.91 -26.23 -2.33
N ILE A 22 -5.93 -25.47 -2.72
CA ILE A 22 -6.87 -24.81 -1.81
C ILE A 22 -7.78 -25.90 -1.22
N LEU A 23 -7.73 -26.06 0.09
CA LEU A 23 -8.67 -26.91 0.83
C LEU A 23 -9.96 -26.16 1.12
N ASP A 24 -9.84 -24.90 1.55
CA ASP A 24 -10.97 -24.02 1.80
C ASP A 24 -10.53 -22.55 1.78
N CYS A 25 -11.49 -21.63 1.66
CA CYS A 25 -11.26 -20.20 1.66
C CYS A 25 -12.47 -19.44 2.20
N VAL A 26 -12.23 -18.29 2.84
CA VAL A 26 -13.29 -17.45 3.40
C VAL A 26 -14.13 -16.84 2.29
N ARG A 27 -13.47 -16.36 1.22
CA ARG A 27 -14.12 -15.83 0.03
C ARG A 27 -13.89 -16.73 -1.16
N ARG A 28 -14.97 -17.25 -1.73
CA ARG A 28 -14.93 -18.06 -2.95
C ARG A 28 -14.99 -17.16 -4.17
N VAL A 29 -14.01 -17.29 -5.06
CA VAL A 29 -13.93 -16.54 -6.33
C VAL A 29 -13.99 -17.55 -7.47
N GLY A 30 -15.11 -17.55 -8.18
CA GLY A 30 -15.36 -18.42 -9.31
C GLY A 30 -14.94 -17.81 -10.66
N PRO A 31 -15.11 -18.56 -11.76
CA PRO A 31 -14.75 -18.13 -13.11
C PRO A 31 -15.55 -16.93 -13.62
N ASP A 32 -16.74 -16.70 -13.09
CA ASP A 32 -17.56 -15.55 -13.44
C ASP A 32 -17.00 -14.23 -12.85
N GLU A 33 -16.32 -14.33 -11.70
CA GLU A 33 -15.71 -13.18 -11.02
C GLU A 33 -14.25 -12.97 -11.47
N ASN A 34 -13.49 -14.06 -11.65
CA ASN A 34 -12.11 -14.02 -12.11
C ASN A 34 -11.73 -15.29 -12.86
N ARG A 35 -11.51 -15.20 -14.16
CA ARG A 35 -11.17 -16.34 -15.02
C ARG A 35 -9.74 -16.82 -14.87
N TYR A 36 -8.82 -15.98 -14.39
CA TYR A 36 -7.38 -16.29 -14.31
C TYR A 36 -6.96 -16.84 -12.95
N ARG A 37 -7.67 -16.44 -11.90
CA ARG A 37 -7.32 -16.77 -10.53
C ARG A 37 -8.55 -17.16 -9.73
N LEU A 38 -8.78 -18.46 -9.68
CA LEU A 38 -9.88 -19.02 -8.90
C LEU A 38 -9.47 -19.17 -7.43
N SER A 39 -10.38 -18.85 -6.52
CA SER A 39 -10.24 -19.15 -5.09
C SER A 39 -11.36 -20.11 -4.69
N LEU A 40 -11.21 -21.36 -5.08
CA LEU A 40 -12.18 -22.43 -4.85
C LEU A 40 -11.48 -23.66 -4.27
N PRO A 41 -12.14 -24.46 -3.41
CA PRO A 41 -11.61 -25.75 -2.96
C PRO A 41 -11.25 -26.65 -4.13
N ALA A 42 -10.22 -27.48 -3.95
CA ALA A 42 -9.64 -28.38 -4.93
C ALA A 42 -8.96 -27.71 -6.14
N HIS A 43 -8.81 -26.38 -6.17
CA HIS A 43 -8.06 -25.66 -7.19
C HIS A 43 -6.65 -25.31 -6.72
N GLU A 44 -5.73 -25.20 -7.68
CA GLU A 44 -4.37 -24.74 -7.42
C GLU A 44 -4.37 -23.28 -6.98
N TYR A 45 -3.65 -22.99 -5.90
CA TYR A 45 -3.44 -21.62 -5.46
C TYR A 45 -2.47 -20.90 -6.39
N LYS A 46 -2.89 -19.76 -6.90
CA LYS A 46 -2.06 -18.84 -7.68
C LYS A 46 -1.87 -17.53 -6.92
N LEU A 47 -0.64 -17.05 -6.88
CA LEU A 47 -0.35 -15.74 -6.30
C LEU A 47 -1.12 -14.63 -7.04
N PRO A 48 -1.52 -13.56 -6.35
CA PRO A 48 -1.99 -12.35 -7.02
C PRO A 48 -0.98 -11.89 -8.07
N PRO A 49 -1.42 -11.39 -9.23
CA PRO A 49 -0.49 -10.87 -10.23
C PRO A 49 0.31 -9.69 -9.64
N PRO A 50 1.58 -9.54 -10.02
CA PRO A 50 2.39 -8.40 -9.60
C PRO A 50 1.73 -7.09 -10.03
N GLN A 51 1.84 -6.06 -9.21
CA GLN A 51 1.35 -4.72 -9.54
C GLN A 51 2.34 -4.06 -10.50
N VAL A 52 2.12 -4.25 -11.79
CA VAL A 52 2.97 -3.68 -12.85
C VAL A 52 2.93 -2.15 -12.78
N GLY A 53 4.09 -1.50 -12.99
CA GLY A 53 4.22 -0.04 -13.00
C GLY A 53 4.26 0.63 -11.62
N LYS A 54 4.39 -0.15 -10.54
CA LYS A 54 4.68 0.37 -9.22
C LYS A 54 6.12 0.09 -8.80
N HIS A 55 6.71 1.03 -8.09
CA HIS A 55 8.07 0.95 -7.56
C HIS A 55 8.07 0.49 -6.10
N ASP A 56 9.07 -0.31 -5.72
CA ASP A 56 9.28 -0.68 -4.32
C ASP A 56 9.84 0.52 -3.54
N PRO A 57 9.12 1.05 -2.53
CA PRO A 57 9.58 2.22 -1.80
C PRO A 57 10.85 1.98 -0.97
N VAL A 58 11.19 0.72 -0.69
CA VAL A 58 12.41 0.37 0.09
C VAL A 58 13.67 0.52 -0.76
N SER A 59 13.62 0.14 -2.04
CA SER A 59 14.72 0.22 -2.99
C SER A 59 14.71 1.48 -3.87
N LEU A 60 13.69 2.33 -3.72
CA LEU A 60 13.51 3.54 -4.50
C LEU A 60 14.68 4.52 -4.28
N ILE A 61 15.15 5.15 -5.35
CA ILE A 61 16.14 6.22 -5.32
C ILE A 61 15.51 7.56 -5.72
N LEU A 62 16.16 8.66 -5.33
CA LEU A 62 15.62 10.01 -5.58
C LEU A 62 15.30 10.28 -7.07
N PRO A 63 16.17 9.96 -8.06
CA PRO A 63 15.85 10.19 -9.48
C PRO A 63 14.61 9.42 -9.97
N GLU A 64 14.33 8.25 -9.40
CA GLU A 64 13.12 7.49 -9.74
C GLU A 64 11.87 8.18 -9.19
N LEU A 65 11.93 8.73 -7.97
CA LEU A 65 10.82 9.48 -7.41
C LEU A 65 10.57 10.76 -8.21
N GLU A 66 11.61 11.48 -8.62
CA GLU A 66 11.52 12.64 -9.50
C GLU A 66 10.81 12.27 -10.81
N ALA A 67 11.25 11.21 -11.48
CA ALA A 67 10.61 10.71 -12.70
C ALA A 67 9.14 10.32 -12.52
N ILE A 68 8.77 9.72 -11.37
CA ILE A 68 7.38 9.38 -11.05
C ILE A 68 6.50 10.64 -10.98
N PHE A 69 7.01 11.71 -10.38
CA PHE A 69 6.27 12.97 -10.25
C PHE A 69 6.23 13.74 -11.57
N GLU A 70 7.32 13.75 -12.36
CA GLU A 70 7.37 14.36 -13.69
C GLU A 70 6.41 13.70 -14.68
N GLN A 71 6.22 12.38 -14.60
CA GLN A 71 5.24 11.65 -15.43
C GLN A 71 3.78 11.92 -15.05
N ASN A 72 3.53 12.72 -14.02
CA ASN A 72 2.18 13.07 -13.63
C ASN A 72 1.67 14.24 -14.46
N GLU A 73 0.84 13.93 -15.46
CA GLU A 73 0.26 14.93 -16.37
C GLU A 73 -0.94 15.70 -15.77
N ASP A 74 -1.54 15.20 -14.68
CA ASP A 74 -2.69 15.85 -14.05
C ASP A 74 -2.25 16.96 -13.07
N PRO A 75 -2.46 18.24 -13.42
CA PRO A 75 -2.03 19.36 -12.58
C PRO A 75 -2.81 19.48 -11.26
N LYS A 76 -3.96 18.82 -11.15
CA LYS A 76 -4.81 18.84 -9.94
C LYS A 76 -4.50 17.68 -8.99
N ARG A 77 -3.69 16.71 -9.42
CA ARG A 77 -3.40 15.52 -8.63
C ARG A 77 -2.57 15.88 -7.40
N LYS A 78 -2.99 15.37 -6.24
CA LYS A 78 -2.27 15.59 -4.98
C LYS A 78 -1.06 14.67 -4.87
N ALA A 79 -0.01 15.11 -4.21
CA ALA A 79 1.22 14.34 -3.99
C ALA A 79 0.95 12.97 -3.35
N GLN A 80 0.09 12.91 -2.33
CA GLN A 80 -0.33 11.65 -1.70
C GLN A 80 -0.97 10.64 -2.67
N GLN A 81 -1.71 11.12 -3.67
CA GLN A 81 -2.34 10.26 -4.67
C GLN A 81 -1.31 9.68 -5.65
N VAL A 82 -0.27 10.45 -5.97
CA VAL A 82 0.86 9.97 -6.77
C VAL A 82 1.58 8.85 -6.01
N LEU A 83 1.97 9.09 -4.75
CA LEU A 83 2.62 8.07 -3.91
C LEU A 83 1.79 6.80 -3.81
N ALA A 84 0.51 6.89 -3.45
CA ALA A 84 -0.37 5.72 -3.29
C ALA A 84 -0.57 4.92 -4.59
N SER A 85 -0.57 5.59 -5.74
CA SER A 85 -0.77 4.93 -7.03
C SER A 85 0.50 4.34 -7.63
N ARG A 86 1.68 4.89 -7.31
CA ARG A 86 2.95 4.54 -7.96
C ARG A 86 3.89 3.71 -7.11
N LEU A 87 3.66 3.63 -5.79
CA LEU A 87 4.50 2.84 -4.90
C LEU A 87 3.80 1.57 -4.41
N LEU A 88 4.55 0.48 -4.31
CA LEU A 88 4.08 -0.80 -3.76
C LEU A 88 3.79 -0.66 -2.27
N GLY A 89 2.71 -1.27 -1.79
CA GLY A 89 2.35 -1.28 -0.38
C GLY A 89 2.00 0.09 0.23
N MET A 90 1.96 1.14 -0.59
CA MET A 90 1.65 2.50 -0.16
C MET A 90 0.13 2.67 0.00
N SER A 91 -0.34 2.59 1.25
CA SER A 91 -1.75 2.88 1.56
C SER A 91 -2.04 4.39 1.44
N PRO A 92 -3.30 4.79 1.20
CA PRO A 92 -3.67 6.20 1.23
C PRO A 92 -3.33 6.90 2.56
N LEU A 93 -3.44 6.19 3.68
CA LEU A 93 -3.09 6.70 5.01
C LEU A 93 -1.59 6.98 5.12
N LEU A 94 -0.73 6.02 4.71
CA LEU A 94 0.73 6.20 4.74
C LEU A 94 1.16 7.34 3.80
N ALA A 95 0.58 7.42 2.60
CA ALA A 95 0.88 8.48 1.66
C ALA A 95 0.52 9.88 2.21
N LYS A 96 -0.64 10.00 2.88
CA LYS A 96 -1.04 11.24 3.57
C LYS A 96 -0.06 11.59 4.68
N GLU A 97 0.29 10.63 5.51
CA GLU A 97 1.22 10.83 6.62
C GLU A 97 2.59 11.32 6.15
N ILE A 98 3.13 10.74 5.06
CA ILE A 98 4.41 11.17 4.48
C ILE A 98 4.32 12.63 4.01
N VAL A 99 3.29 12.98 3.25
CA VAL A 99 3.11 14.35 2.75
C VAL A 99 2.89 15.34 3.90
N PHE A 100 2.09 14.97 4.91
CA PHE A 100 1.85 15.80 6.07
C PHE A 100 3.13 16.05 6.88
N ARG A 101 3.91 15.02 7.17
CA ARG A 101 5.20 15.16 7.89
C ARG A 101 6.19 16.05 7.15
N THR A 102 6.17 15.99 5.82
CA THR A 102 7.09 16.78 5.01
C THR A 102 6.70 18.26 4.95
N PHE A 103 5.41 18.53 4.76
CA PHE A 103 4.93 19.86 4.37
C PHE A 103 3.86 20.48 5.30
N GLY A 104 3.28 19.70 6.21
CA GLY A 104 2.17 20.17 7.08
C GLY A 104 0.81 20.25 6.39
N ASP A 105 0.72 19.90 5.10
CA ASP A 105 -0.51 19.94 4.31
C ASP A 105 -0.67 18.69 3.45
N ILE A 106 -1.73 17.91 3.70
CA ILE A 106 -2.06 16.71 2.92
C ILE A 106 -2.62 17.01 1.53
N ASN A 107 -3.04 18.23 1.28
CA ASN A 107 -3.69 18.64 0.03
C ASN A 107 -2.73 19.20 -1.01
N LEU A 108 -1.44 19.22 -0.71
CA LEU A 108 -0.42 19.75 -1.61
C LEU A 108 -0.45 19.03 -2.98
N ARG A 109 -0.40 19.82 -4.05
CA ARG A 109 -0.41 19.28 -5.42
C ARG A 109 0.94 18.66 -5.76
N ALA A 110 0.93 17.68 -6.65
CA ALA A 110 2.13 16.91 -7.01
C ALA A 110 3.26 17.80 -7.60
N HIS A 111 2.93 18.85 -8.33
CA HIS A 111 3.92 19.74 -8.94
C HIS A 111 4.45 20.87 -8.01
N ASP A 112 3.84 21.02 -6.83
CA ASP A 112 4.25 22.03 -5.84
C ASP A 112 5.18 21.47 -4.76
N VAL A 113 5.52 20.17 -4.82
CA VAL A 113 6.31 19.51 -3.79
C VAL A 113 7.82 19.59 -4.04
N ASP A 114 8.57 19.76 -2.99
CA ASP A 114 10.01 19.52 -2.98
C ASP A 114 10.25 17.99 -2.89
N ILE A 115 10.65 17.38 -4.00
CA ILE A 115 10.78 15.93 -4.11
C ILE A 115 11.92 15.40 -3.21
N ALA A 116 13.00 16.16 -3.04
CA ALA A 116 14.12 15.73 -2.20
C ALA A 116 13.67 15.61 -0.72
N ARG A 117 12.98 16.61 -0.20
CA ARG A 117 12.41 16.57 1.16
C ARG A 117 11.36 15.45 1.32
N LEU A 118 10.52 15.26 0.30
CA LEU A 118 9.53 14.19 0.29
C LEU A 118 10.20 12.82 0.34
N PHE A 119 11.27 12.63 -0.43
CA PHE A 119 12.06 11.41 -0.48
C PHE A 119 12.70 11.09 0.87
N GLU A 120 13.33 12.06 1.54
CA GLU A 120 13.92 11.89 2.88
C GLU A 120 12.87 11.42 3.89
N THR A 121 11.70 12.06 3.90
CA THR A 121 10.62 11.68 4.82
C THR A 121 10.08 10.28 4.50
N LEU A 122 9.90 9.96 3.22
CA LEU A 122 9.47 8.64 2.77
C LEU A 122 10.45 7.57 3.26
N GLN A 123 11.75 7.74 3.03
CA GLN A 123 12.77 6.79 3.45
C GLN A 123 12.84 6.66 4.97
N SER A 124 12.70 7.75 5.72
CA SER A 124 12.71 7.75 7.18
C SER A 124 11.58 6.89 7.79
N LEU A 125 10.42 6.81 7.10
CA LEU A 125 9.30 5.98 7.52
C LEU A 125 9.39 4.53 7.02
N VAL A 126 9.73 4.36 5.74
CA VAL A 126 9.65 3.05 5.08
C VAL A 126 10.80 2.13 5.49
N LEU A 127 12.02 2.65 5.62
CA LEU A 127 13.18 1.81 5.97
C LEU A 127 13.07 1.13 7.36
N PRO A 128 12.63 1.81 8.42
CA PRO A 128 12.38 1.14 9.70
C PRO A 128 11.30 0.05 9.59
N LEU A 129 10.21 0.31 8.86
CA LEU A 129 9.13 -0.67 8.68
C LEU A 129 9.61 -1.93 7.96
N SER A 130 10.45 -1.80 6.94
CA SER A 130 11.06 -2.94 6.24
C SER A 130 11.92 -3.82 7.14
N LYS A 131 12.50 -3.24 8.18
CA LYS A 131 13.30 -3.91 9.20
C LYS A 131 12.50 -4.33 10.44
N ARG A 132 11.17 -4.33 10.36
CA ARG A 132 10.24 -4.63 11.47
C ARG A 132 10.35 -3.66 12.65
N GLY A 133 10.85 -2.45 12.44
CA GLY A 133 10.87 -1.35 13.40
C GLY A 133 9.48 -0.73 13.54
N TRP A 134 8.54 -1.48 14.09
CA TRP A 134 7.15 -1.05 14.23
C TRP A 134 6.95 -0.24 15.50
N HIS A 135 6.26 0.89 15.35
CA HIS A 135 5.80 1.74 16.45
C HIS A 135 4.30 1.98 16.28
N PRO A 136 3.44 1.03 16.70
CA PRO A 136 2.00 1.12 16.48
C PRO A 136 1.41 2.38 17.11
N GLY A 137 0.50 3.01 16.36
CA GLY A 137 -0.27 4.17 16.80
C GLY A 137 -1.75 3.99 16.52
N ILE A 138 -2.58 4.63 17.33
CA ILE A 138 -4.02 4.73 17.18
C ILE A 138 -4.37 6.21 17.17
N ALA A 139 -5.17 6.64 16.21
CA ALA A 139 -5.79 7.96 16.20
C ALA A 139 -7.24 7.83 16.63
N GLU A 140 -7.63 8.62 17.61
CA GLU A 140 -8.99 8.64 18.17
C GLU A 140 -9.64 10.00 17.93
N THR A 141 -10.94 9.98 17.73
CA THR A 141 -11.81 11.14 17.66
C THR A 141 -12.89 11.01 18.73
N GLU A 142 -13.75 12.01 18.89
CA GLU A 142 -14.91 11.94 19.80
C GLU A 142 -15.83 10.75 19.48
N ASP A 143 -15.87 10.31 18.21
CA ASP A 143 -16.68 9.17 17.76
C ASP A 143 -15.99 7.82 17.91
N GLY A 144 -14.74 7.78 18.40
CA GLY A 144 -13.95 6.56 18.61
C GLY A 144 -12.68 6.48 17.75
N VAL A 145 -12.18 5.26 17.53
CA VAL A 145 -10.96 5.02 16.75
C VAL A 145 -11.20 5.38 15.29
N SER A 146 -10.45 6.37 14.78
CA SER A 146 -10.53 6.84 13.39
C SER A 146 -9.50 6.17 12.49
N ALA A 147 -8.33 5.83 13.03
CA ALA A 147 -7.26 5.15 12.29
C ALA A 147 -6.32 4.38 13.21
N TYR A 148 -5.63 3.40 12.64
CA TYR A 148 -4.53 2.69 13.29
C TYR A 148 -3.44 2.39 12.26
N SER A 149 -2.19 2.32 12.74
CA SER A 149 -1.04 2.08 11.87
C SER A 149 0.08 1.36 12.63
N VAL A 150 1.09 0.89 11.90
CA VAL A 150 2.32 0.31 12.47
C VAL A 150 3.42 1.37 12.68
N TYR A 151 3.09 2.62 12.48
CA TYR A 151 3.92 3.82 12.71
C TYR A 151 3.08 4.89 13.43
N PRO A 152 3.69 5.83 14.17
CA PRO A 152 2.95 6.93 14.79
C PRO A 152 2.25 7.78 13.74
N LEU A 153 0.98 8.12 13.98
CA LEU A 153 0.20 9.03 13.13
C LEU A 153 0.37 10.46 13.65
N THR A 154 0.64 11.42 12.74
CA THR A 154 0.78 12.84 13.05
C THR A 154 -0.14 13.73 12.22
N SER A 155 -0.82 13.14 11.22
CA SER A 155 -1.78 13.83 10.34
C SER A 155 -3.22 13.70 10.84
#